data_40a840766013b9d02c28012626d5d6b6
#
_entry.id   40a840766013b9d02c28012626d5d6b6
#
_cell.length_a   1.000
_cell.length_b   1.000
_cell.length_c   1.000
_cell.angle_alpha   90.00
_cell.angle_beta   90.00
_cell.angle_gamma   90.00
#
_symmetry.space_group_name_H-M   'P 1'
#
loop_
_entity.id
_entity.type
_entity.pdbx_description
1 polymer ?
#
loop_
_entity_poly.entity_id
_entity_poly.type
_entity_poly.pdbx_seq_one_letter_code
_entity_poly.pdbx_strand_id
1 'polypeptide(L)'
;MKKGDVDIPQHKPGNMAENSMGGTELLTMELFKRLPEEYKDYFQFIISRKYELEDKPRLYWLHDLALDPVHSFLTEPNGISLFEKLVFVSHWQQQQFNTLLKIPYSKGVVIKNAIDPIEYHDKPKEGPLQLMYCSTPQRGLDVLYNALSLLDR
;
A
#
# COMPACT_ATOMS: atom_id res chain seq x y z
N MET A 1 33.29 9.91 3.90
CA MET A 1 32.63 8.71 4.48
C MET A 1 31.71 8.15 3.40
N LYS A 2 31.94 6.94 2.91
CA LYS A 2 31.06 6.28 1.93
C LYS A 2 29.73 5.99 2.63
N LYS A 3 28.60 6.45 2.06
CA LYS A 3 27.25 6.04 2.48
C LYS A 3 27.17 4.51 2.32
N GLY A 4 26.89 3.80 3.41
CA GLY A 4 26.70 2.36 3.36
C GLY A 4 25.53 2.03 2.44
N ASP A 5 25.77 1.14 1.49
CA ASP A 5 24.75 0.61 0.61
C ASP A 5 23.75 -0.21 1.45
N VAL A 6 22.53 0.30 1.55
CA VAL A 6 21.41 -0.44 2.11
C VAL A 6 20.87 -1.34 1.02
N ASP A 7 20.95 -2.65 1.23
CA ASP A 7 20.45 -3.64 0.26
C ASP A 7 18.91 -3.57 0.15
N ILE A 8 18.41 -3.19 -1.03
CA ILE A 8 17.01 -2.83 -1.24
C ILE A 8 16.43 -3.75 -2.30
N PRO A 9 15.38 -4.56 -1.95
CA PRO A 9 14.66 -5.33 -2.96
C PRO A 9 14.04 -4.40 -4.01
N GLN A 10 14.47 -4.54 -5.25
CA GLN A 10 14.02 -3.69 -6.35
C GLN A 10 12.65 -4.14 -6.87
N HIS A 11 11.66 -3.25 -6.78
CA HIS A 11 10.44 -3.34 -7.56
C HIS A 11 10.26 -2.03 -8.31
N LYS A 12 10.51 -2.04 -9.62
CA LYS A 12 10.30 -0.85 -10.47
C LYS A 12 8.80 -0.69 -10.75
N PRO A 13 8.26 0.53 -10.85
CA PRO A 13 6.86 0.76 -11.21
C PRO A 13 6.44 0.15 -12.55
N GLY A 14 7.39 -0.20 -13.43
CA GLY A 14 7.16 -0.90 -14.70
C GLY A 14 7.25 -2.44 -14.63
N ASN A 15 7.58 -3.00 -13.46
CA ASN A 15 7.69 -4.45 -13.25
C ASN A 15 6.52 -5.03 -12.44
N MET A 16 5.39 -4.34 -12.40
CA MET A 16 4.15 -4.99 -12.03
C MET A 16 3.94 -6.10 -13.05
N ALA A 17 3.85 -7.36 -12.60
CA ALA A 17 3.49 -8.44 -13.49
C ALA A 17 2.23 -8.01 -14.23
N GLU A 18 2.21 -8.09 -15.56
CA GLU A 18 1.11 -7.62 -16.42
C GLU A 18 -0.27 -8.14 -15.99
N ASN A 19 -0.29 -9.15 -15.13
CA ASN A 19 -1.48 -9.80 -14.57
C ASN A 19 -1.70 -9.52 -13.07
N SER A 20 -0.91 -8.65 -12.43
CA SER A 20 -1.07 -8.33 -11.01
C SER A 20 -2.09 -7.20 -10.86
N MET A 21 -3.29 -7.52 -10.40
CA MET A 21 -4.41 -6.60 -10.19
C MET A 21 -4.75 -6.48 -8.70
N GLY A 22 -3.72 -6.30 -7.88
CA GLY A 22 -3.89 -6.05 -6.44
C GLY A 22 -4.35 -4.63 -6.14
N GLY A 23 -4.78 -4.37 -4.91
CA GLY A 23 -5.26 -3.06 -4.50
C GLY A 23 -4.21 -1.95 -4.65
N THR A 24 -2.95 -2.25 -4.38
CA THR A 24 -1.83 -1.30 -4.53
C THR A 24 -1.63 -0.90 -5.99
N GLU A 25 -1.68 -1.87 -6.92
CA GLU A 25 -1.53 -1.64 -8.35
C GLU A 25 -2.66 -0.76 -8.88
N LEU A 26 -3.91 -1.08 -8.55
CA LEU A 26 -5.08 -0.30 -8.96
C LEU A 26 -5.01 1.14 -8.44
N LEU A 27 -4.69 1.33 -7.17
CA LEU A 27 -4.55 2.66 -6.57
C LEU A 27 -3.40 3.45 -7.22
N THR A 28 -2.30 2.79 -7.54
CA THR A 28 -1.16 3.40 -8.23
C THR A 28 -1.56 3.88 -9.62
N MET A 29 -2.20 3.03 -10.39
CA MET A 29 -2.69 3.38 -11.74
C MET A 29 -3.63 4.58 -11.67
N GLU A 30 -4.58 4.59 -10.73
CA GLU A 30 -5.55 5.67 -10.59
C GLU A 30 -4.91 6.98 -10.08
N LEU A 31 -3.89 6.90 -9.22
CA LEU A 31 -3.10 8.06 -8.83
C LEU A 31 -2.42 8.68 -10.04
N PHE A 32 -1.63 7.90 -10.77
CA PHE A 32 -0.86 8.41 -11.91
C PHE A 32 -1.72 8.89 -13.07
N LYS A 33 -2.91 8.33 -13.25
CA LYS A 33 -3.89 8.82 -14.22
C LYS A 33 -4.41 10.23 -13.89
N ARG A 34 -4.53 10.56 -12.60
CA ARG A 34 -5.10 11.83 -12.12
C ARG A 34 -4.07 12.88 -11.74
N LEU A 35 -2.83 12.45 -11.49
CA LEU A 35 -1.77 13.35 -11.05
C LEU A 35 -1.29 14.19 -12.23
N PRO A 36 -1.22 15.53 -12.10
CA PRO A 36 -0.62 16.39 -13.13
C PRO A 36 0.85 16.02 -13.41
N GLU A 37 1.27 16.15 -14.66
CA GLU A 37 2.63 15.76 -15.09
C GLU A 37 3.73 16.49 -14.30
N GLU A 38 3.52 17.76 -13.99
CA GLU A 38 4.47 18.56 -13.20
C GLU A 38 4.84 17.91 -11.85
N TYR A 39 3.90 17.24 -11.19
CA TYR A 39 4.17 16.53 -9.94
C TYR A 39 4.85 15.16 -10.17
N LYS A 40 4.54 14.49 -11.28
CA LYS A 40 5.22 13.25 -11.67
C LYS A 40 6.69 13.49 -11.98
N ASP A 41 6.99 14.62 -12.62
CA ASP A 41 8.36 15.01 -12.95
C ASP A 41 9.14 15.50 -11.74
N TYR A 42 8.47 16.20 -10.82
CA TYR A 42 9.11 16.80 -9.65
C TYR A 42 9.41 15.79 -8.54
N PHE A 43 8.48 14.87 -8.27
CA PHE A 43 8.62 13.90 -7.20
C PHE A 43 8.98 12.51 -7.72
N GLN A 44 9.78 11.77 -6.94
CA GLN A 44 9.84 10.33 -7.05
C GLN A 44 8.79 9.72 -6.11
N PHE A 45 7.82 9.00 -6.67
CA PHE A 45 6.83 8.24 -5.92
C PHE A 45 7.33 6.82 -5.69
N ILE A 46 7.52 6.45 -4.44
CA ILE A 46 7.92 5.12 -4.02
C ILE A 46 6.72 4.46 -3.36
N ILE A 47 6.29 3.31 -3.87
CA ILE A 47 5.03 2.68 -3.49
C ILE A 47 5.31 1.31 -2.89
N SER A 48 4.86 1.10 -1.67
CA SER A 48 4.98 -0.11 -0.85
C SER A 48 6.40 -0.59 -0.61
N ARG A 49 7.27 -0.55 -1.62
CA ARG A 49 8.65 -1.07 -1.53
C ARG A 49 9.65 -0.06 -2.06
N LYS A 50 10.74 0.11 -1.33
CA LYS A 50 11.85 0.96 -1.74
C LYS A 50 12.59 0.30 -2.91
N TYR A 51 12.92 1.09 -3.92
CA TYR A 51 13.75 0.72 -5.07
C TYR A 51 14.79 1.82 -5.31
N GLU A 52 15.44 1.81 -6.44
CA GLU A 52 16.47 2.80 -6.79
C GLU A 52 16.00 4.24 -6.55
N LEU A 53 16.82 5.02 -5.85
CA LEU A 53 16.49 6.38 -5.47
C LEU A 53 17.03 7.36 -6.51
N GLU A 54 16.13 8.16 -7.07
CA GLU A 54 16.46 9.28 -7.96
C GLU A 54 16.89 10.51 -7.17
N ASP A 55 17.58 11.43 -7.82
CA ASP A 55 17.91 12.74 -7.24
C ASP A 55 16.72 13.71 -7.37
N LYS A 56 15.63 13.35 -6.69
CA LYS A 56 14.38 14.10 -6.61
C LYS A 56 13.83 14.07 -5.19
N PRO A 57 12.94 15.00 -4.80
CA PRO A 57 12.14 14.86 -3.58
C PRO A 57 11.32 13.56 -3.63
N ARG A 58 11.30 12.81 -2.53
CA ARG A 58 10.72 11.46 -2.49
C ARG A 58 9.53 11.41 -1.57
N LEU A 59 8.46 10.81 -2.09
CA LEU A 59 7.25 10.48 -1.32
C LEU A 59 7.15 8.95 -1.22
N TYR A 60 7.05 8.43 0.00
CA TYR A 60 6.91 6.99 0.22
C TYR A 60 5.47 6.66 0.61
N TRP A 61 4.72 6.07 -0.30
CA TRP A 61 3.33 5.66 -0.08
C TRP A 61 3.28 4.23 0.43
N LEU A 62 2.82 4.10 1.67
CA LEU A 62 2.85 2.88 2.45
C LEU A 62 1.50 2.17 2.39
N HIS A 63 1.50 0.91 1.97
CA HIS A 63 0.31 0.05 1.90
C HIS A 63 0.39 -1.15 2.86
N ASP A 64 1.59 -1.50 3.33
CA ASP A 64 1.87 -2.66 4.15
C ASP A 64 1.88 -2.31 5.65
N LEU A 65 1.99 -3.32 6.51
CA LEU A 65 2.04 -3.16 7.96
C LEU A 65 3.43 -2.68 8.41
N ALA A 66 3.50 -1.99 9.55
CA ALA A 66 4.75 -1.43 10.08
C ALA A 66 5.84 -2.48 10.32
N LEU A 67 5.45 -3.71 10.68
CA LEU A 67 6.39 -4.81 10.92
C LEU A 67 6.71 -5.64 9.68
N ASP A 68 6.22 -5.25 8.51
CA ASP A 68 6.65 -5.91 7.28
C ASP A 68 8.15 -5.66 7.08
N PRO A 69 8.95 -6.72 6.83
CA PRO A 69 10.40 -6.61 6.64
C PRO A 69 10.82 -5.61 5.57
N VAL A 70 9.97 -5.30 4.59
CA VAL A 70 10.25 -4.32 3.54
C VAL A 70 10.47 -2.90 4.08
N HIS A 71 10.05 -2.63 5.33
CA HIS A 71 10.20 -1.33 5.99
C HIS A 71 11.38 -1.25 6.96
N SER A 72 12.15 -2.33 7.13
CA SER A 72 13.27 -2.39 8.09
C SER A 72 14.27 -1.24 7.93
N PHE A 73 14.52 -0.82 6.71
CA PHE A 73 15.42 0.29 6.41
C PHE A 73 14.98 1.64 7.03
N LEU A 74 13.71 1.82 7.36
CA LEU A 74 13.23 3.03 8.04
C LEU A 74 13.78 3.17 9.47
N THR A 75 14.21 2.08 10.08
CA THR A 75 14.83 2.08 11.41
C THR A 75 16.34 2.32 11.37
N GLU A 76 16.94 2.32 10.18
CA GLU A 76 18.36 2.57 10.00
C GLU A 76 18.70 4.07 10.16
N PRO A 77 19.94 4.40 10.53
CA PRO A 77 20.39 5.78 10.52
C PRO A 77 20.13 6.43 9.15
N ASN A 78 19.42 7.54 9.14
CA ASN A 78 19.01 8.27 7.94
C ASN A 78 17.92 7.61 7.07
N GLY A 79 17.38 6.43 7.41
CA GLY A 79 16.33 5.77 6.63
C GLY A 79 15.11 6.66 6.39
N ILE A 80 14.63 7.33 7.45
CA ILE A 80 13.49 8.26 7.37
C ILE A 80 13.85 9.53 6.59
N SER A 81 15.09 9.99 6.68
CA SER A 81 15.53 11.23 6.01
C SER A 81 15.64 11.12 4.50
N LEU A 82 15.58 9.90 3.96
CA LEU A 82 15.53 9.65 2.52
C LEU A 82 14.26 10.19 1.86
N PHE A 83 13.22 10.46 2.63
CA PHE A 83 11.90 10.85 2.13
C PHE A 83 11.50 12.23 2.65
N GLU A 84 10.85 13.02 1.82
CA GLU A 84 10.20 14.27 2.23
C GLU A 84 9.00 13.96 3.14
N LYS A 85 8.15 13.04 2.71
CA LYS A 85 7.00 12.56 3.48
C LYS A 85 6.80 11.06 3.30
N LEU A 86 6.24 10.46 4.36
CA LEU A 86 5.69 9.13 4.37
C LEU A 86 4.17 9.27 4.28
N VAL A 87 3.56 8.70 3.25
CA VAL A 87 2.12 8.77 3.01
C VAL A 87 1.47 7.50 3.53
N PHE A 88 0.58 7.64 4.50
CA PHE A 88 -0.15 6.55 5.14
C PHE A 88 -1.60 6.51 4.63
N VAL A 89 -2.16 5.32 4.50
CA VAL A 89 -3.55 5.14 4.05
C VAL A 89 -4.57 5.29 5.19
N SER A 90 -4.11 5.39 6.44
CA SER A 90 -4.98 5.63 7.60
C SER A 90 -4.21 6.20 8.80
N HIS A 91 -4.93 6.86 9.71
CA HIS A 91 -4.36 7.29 10.99
C HIS A 91 -3.89 6.11 11.85
N TRP A 92 -4.60 4.97 11.78
CA TRP A 92 -4.18 3.75 12.45
C TRP A 92 -2.81 3.27 11.96
N GLN A 93 -2.61 3.22 10.63
CA GLN A 93 -1.31 2.83 10.06
C GLN A 93 -0.22 3.81 10.50
N GLN A 94 -0.44 5.13 10.41
CA GLN A 94 0.52 6.14 10.88
C GLN A 94 0.88 5.92 12.35
N GLN A 95 -0.10 5.64 13.21
CA GLN A 95 0.11 5.34 14.63
C GLN A 95 0.96 4.08 14.82
N GLN A 96 0.73 3.01 14.04
CA GLN A 96 1.53 1.79 14.10
C GLN A 96 2.99 2.08 13.76
N PHE A 97 3.26 2.81 12.69
CA PHE A 97 4.62 3.20 12.30
C PHE A 97 5.29 4.10 13.35
N ASN A 98 4.55 5.05 13.94
CA ASN A 98 5.06 5.85 15.04
C ASN A 98 5.39 5.00 16.27
N THR A 99 4.50 4.12 16.69
CA THR A 99 4.66 3.30 17.90
C THR A 99 5.78 2.27 17.75
N LEU A 100 5.83 1.56 16.63
CA LEU A 100 6.72 0.42 16.43
C LEU A 100 8.08 0.83 15.88
N LEU A 101 8.10 1.71 14.88
CA LEU A 101 9.32 2.13 14.20
C LEU A 101 9.81 3.52 14.60
N LYS A 102 9.13 4.17 15.57
CA LYS A 102 9.46 5.51 16.07
C LYS A 102 9.46 6.61 15.00
N ILE A 103 8.65 6.44 13.96
CA ILE A 103 8.52 7.43 12.90
C ILE A 103 7.81 8.69 13.45
N PRO A 104 8.41 9.88 13.38
CA PRO A 104 7.77 11.09 13.84
C PRO A 104 6.50 11.43 13.07
N TYR A 105 5.44 11.86 13.74
CA TYR A 105 4.20 12.29 13.06
C TYR A 105 4.43 13.40 12.04
N SER A 106 5.41 14.29 12.29
CA SER A 106 5.78 15.38 11.38
C SER A 106 6.29 14.89 10.01
N LYS A 107 6.82 13.67 9.94
CA LYS A 107 7.23 13.02 8.68
C LYS A 107 6.07 12.39 7.92
N GLY A 108 4.94 12.16 8.58
CA GLY A 108 3.78 11.48 8.02
C GLY A 108 2.71 12.43 7.49
N VAL A 109 1.99 11.98 6.50
CA VAL A 109 0.71 12.53 6.05
C VAL A 109 -0.26 11.37 5.82
N VAL A 110 -1.53 11.55 6.18
CA VAL A 110 -2.55 10.53 5.94
C VAL A 110 -3.40 10.94 4.73
N ILE A 111 -3.36 10.10 3.69
CA ILE A 111 -4.22 10.19 2.51
C ILE A 111 -4.93 8.87 2.39
N LYS A 112 -6.23 8.85 2.68
CA LYS A 112 -7.03 7.62 2.63
C LYS A 112 -7.20 7.15 1.20
N ASN A 113 -7.26 5.82 1.03
CA ASN A 113 -7.64 5.24 -0.25
C ASN A 113 -9.04 5.70 -0.64
N ALA A 114 -9.23 5.92 -1.92
CA ALA A 114 -10.51 6.31 -2.51
C ALA A 114 -10.81 5.44 -3.72
N ILE A 115 -12.09 5.39 -4.07
CA ILE A 115 -12.60 4.76 -5.29
C ILE A 115 -13.54 5.75 -5.97
N ASP A 116 -13.80 5.55 -7.25
CA ASP A 116 -14.87 6.26 -7.92
C ASP A 116 -16.22 5.91 -7.26
N PRO A 117 -17.16 6.86 -7.20
CA PRO A 117 -18.48 6.57 -6.68
C PRO A 117 -19.11 5.40 -7.44
N ILE A 118 -19.65 4.45 -6.70
CA ILE A 118 -20.39 3.31 -7.26
C ILE A 118 -21.87 3.68 -7.22
N GLU A 119 -22.56 3.50 -8.35
CA GLU A 119 -24.01 3.67 -8.39
C GLU A 119 -24.69 2.70 -7.42
N TYR A 120 -25.70 3.22 -6.74
CA TYR A 120 -26.48 2.40 -5.84
C TYR A 120 -27.30 1.40 -6.64
N HIS A 121 -27.18 0.13 -6.28
CA HIS A 121 -27.99 -0.97 -6.82
C HIS A 121 -28.83 -1.58 -5.73
N ASP A 122 -30.13 -1.68 -5.94
CA ASP A 122 -31.01 -2.41 -5.05
C ASP A 122 -30.64 -3.89 -5.03
N LYS A 123 -30.41 -4.42 -3.85
CA LYS A 123 -30.21 -5.85 -3.69
C LYS A 123 -31.57 -6.58 -3.88
N PRO A 124 -31.60 -7.73 -4.57
CA PRO A 124 -32.76 -8.59 -4.56
C PRO A 124 -33.17 -8.91 -3.13
N LYS A 125 -34.44 -8.69 -2.78
CA LYS A 125 -34.96 -9.00 -1.44
C LYS A 125 -35.15 -10.49 -1.20
N GLU A 126 -35.18 -11.26 -2.28
CA GLU A 126 -35.39 -12.71 -2.27
C GLU A 126 -34.28 -13.39 -3.09
N GLY A 127 -33.96 -14.62 -2.72
CA GLY A 127 -32.96 -15.42 -3.42
C GLY A 127 -31.88 -15.95 -2.47
N PRO A 128 -30.96 -16.76 -2.98
CA PRO A 128 -29.88 -17.33 -2.18
C PRO A 128 -28.91 -16.25 -1.73
N LEU A 129 -28.32 -16.45 -0.55
CA LEU A 129 -27.25 -15.60 -0.06
C LEU A 129 -26.06 -15.64 -1.03
N GLN A 130 -25.67 -14.46 -1.51
CA GLN A 130 -24.51 -14.32 -2.37
C GLN A 130 -23.31 -13.87 -1.54
N LEU A 131 -22.23 -14.64 -1.61
CA LEU A 131 -20.98 -14.36 -0.93
C LEU A 131 -19.90 -14.11 -1.97
N MET A 132 -19.07 -13.10 -1.72
CA MET A 132 -17.94 -12.77 -2.56
C MET A 132 -16.65 -12.77 -1.74
N TYR A 133 -15.63 -13.45 -2.23
CA TYR A 133 -14.30 -13.46 -1.67
C TYR A 133 -13.33 -12.72 -2.60
N CYS A 134 -12.79 -11.59 -2.15
CA CYS A 134 -11.98 -10.67 -2.99
C CYS A 134 -10.50 -10.66 -2.61
N SER A 135 -10.02 -11.64 -1.86
CA SER A 135 -8.61 -11.72 -1.44
C SER A 135 -7.90 -12.88 -2.11
N THR A 136 -6.57 -12.94 -1.97
CA THR A 136 -5.82 -14.12 -2.41
C THR A 136 -6.21 -15.35 -1.59
N PRO A 137 -6.26 -16.55 -2.17
CA PRO A 137 -6.73 -17.77 -1.48
C PRO A 137 -6.05 -18.03 -0.14
N GLN A 138 -4.76 -17.72 -0.01
CA GLN A 138 -3.96 -17.91 1.20
C GLN A 138 -4.42 -17.04 2.38
N ARG A 139 -5.29 -16.06 2.15
CA ARG A 139 -5.78 -15.14 3.20
C ARG A 139 -7.10 -15.59 3.82
N GLY A 140 -7.33 -16.91 3.90
CA GLY A 140 -8.44 -17.50 4.65
C GLY A 140 -9.62 -17.95 3.79
N LEU A 141 -9.46 -18.23 2.51
CA LEU A 141 -10.50 -18.84 1.69
C LEU A 141 -10.91 -20.22 2.23
N ASP A 142 -9.95 -20.99 2.71
CA ASP A 142 -10.16 -22.28 3.37
C ASP A 142 -10.98 -22.14 4.65
N VAL A 143 -10.73 -21.11 5.45
CA VAL A 143 -11.50 -20.81 6.66
C VAL A 143 -12.94 -20.48 6.29
N LEU A 144 -13.16 -19.64 5.27
CA LEU A 144 -14.50 -19.30 4.79
C LEU A 144 -15.23 -20.56 4.29
N TYR A 145 -14.58 -21.39 3.47
CA TYR A 145 -15.14 -22.64 2.96
C TYR A 145 -15.56 -23.58 4.07
N ASN A 146 -14.69 -23.78 5.08
CA ASN A 146 -15.00 -24.63 6.24
C ASN A 146 -16.16 -24.06 7.07
N ALA A 147 -16.21 -22.74 7.27
CA ALA A 147 -17.31 -22.10 8.00
C ALA A 147 -18.66 -22.30 7.28
N LEU A 148 -18.69 -22.15 5.95
CA LEU A 148 -19.89 -22.37 5.15
C LEU A 148 -20.35 -23.81 5.17
N SER A 149 -19.44 -24.78 5.13
CA SER A 149 -19.75 -26.22 5.22
C SER A 149 -20.40 -26.61 6.55
N LEU A 150 -20.29 -25.76 7.59
CA LEU A 150 -20.99 -25.98 8.88
C LEU A 150 -22.42 -25.44 8.88
N LEU A 151 -22.73 -24.52 7.95
CA LEU A 151 -24.07 -23.93 7.86
C LEU A 151 -25.05 -24.80 7.06
N ASP A 152 -24.54 -25.70 6.20
CA ASP A 152 -25.31 -26.63 5.38
C ASP A 152 -25.72 -27.90 6.16
N ARG A 153 -25.52 -27.93 7.49
CA ARG A 153 -25.93 -29.02 8.40
C ARG A 153 -27.03 -28.57 9.34
#